data_a82398c7baff7afa1331c204af881ce6
#
_entry.id   a82398c7baff7afa1331c204af881ce6
#
_cell.length_a   1.000
_cell.length_b   1.000
_cell.length_c   1.000
_cell.angle_alpha   90.00
_cell.angle_beta   90.00
_cell.angle_gamma   90.00
#
_symmetry.space_group_name_H-M   'P 1'
#
loop_
_entity.id
_entity.type
_entity.pdbx_description
1 polymer ?
#
loop_
_entity_poly.entity_id
_entity_poly.type
_entity_poly.pdbx_seq_one_letter_code
_entity_poly.pdbx_strand_id
1 'polypeptide(L)'
;MADVKPVKAGWFNVFRSWTLHGAVVPVLIGGAVAYADGEFCWWIFLLVLAGGCLLQSASNILNTYGDFAKGTDTVDNETRSPELVTGALSPKKVFLAGMACLGITAAIGLVLIWHIGWGILWFGIAGIAGAGLYTVGVAYKYHGMGQICCFILMGLLMHTGTYYAMAGTVTWEAFLLGLPNAFLITSVLSGNEMRDYWEDRKAGVGTLSGHMTYAHSMMLYRAEGCAAYVILAAIIIAGAVPWTCALAFAALWDLKKVLDNSKLAPTEAGPSRLLVPMAFSHNWHFGVLLTAGYLIGYFLL
;
A
#
# COMPACT_ATOMS: atom_id res chain seq x y z
N MET A 1 -30.82 6.47 -9.68
CA MET A 1 -29.88 6.91 -8.63
C MET A 1 -29.86 5.82 -7.58
N ALA A 2 -28.79 5.03 -7.48
CA ALA A 2 -28.67 4.06 -6.41
C ALA A 2 -28.46 4.82 -5.09
N ASP A 3 -29.28 4.55 -4.08
CA ASP A 3 -29.15 5.11 -2.73
C ASP A 3 -27.77 4.75 -2.16
N VAL A 4 -26.82 5.65 -2.31
CA VAL A 4 -25.52 5.53 -1.65
C VAL A 4 -25.80 5.83 -0.18
N LYS A 5 -25.81 4.80 0.66
CA LYS A 5 -25.94 4.98 2.10
C LYS A 5 -24.83 5.92 2.58
N PRO A 6 -25.19 6.99 3.32
CA PRO A 6 -24.18 7.91 3.82
C PRO A 6 -23.15 7.14 4.66
N VAL A 7 -21.88 7.37 4.37
CA VAL A 7 -20.78 6.78 5.13
C VAL A 7 -20.88 7.28 6.57
N LYS A 8 -21.04 6.36 7.54
CA LYS A 8 -21.09 6.74 8.96
C LYS A 8 -19.74 7.33 9.35
N ALA A 9 -19.73 8.61 9.71
CA ALA A 9 -18.55 9.27 10.23
C ALA A 9 -18.03 8.58 11.48
N GLY A 10 -16.72 8.31 11.54
CA GLY A 10 -16.13 7.65 12.71
C GLY A 10 -14.67 7.27 12.51
N TRP A 11 -14.02 6.90 13.60
CA TRP A 11 -12.61 6.50 13.59
C TRP A 11 -12.30 5.35 12.65
N PHE A 12 -13.22 4.40 12.47
CA PHE A 12 -13.04 3.27 11.56
C PHE A 12 -12.75 3.73 10.11
N ASN A 13 -13.43 4.80 9.65
CA ASN A 13 -13.21 5.36 8.32
C ASN A 13 -11.88 6.13 8.24
N VAL A 14 -11.53 6.88 9.29
CA VAL A 14 -10.27 7.64 9.33
C VAL A 14 -9.06 6.71 9.32
N PHE A 15 -9.10 5.62 10.07
CA PHE A 15 -8.08 4.56 10.05
C PHE A 15 -8.04 3.80 8.73
N ARG A 16 -9.18 3.76 8.01
CA ARG A 16 -9.35 2.94 6.80
C ARG A 16 -8.91 1.50 7.03
N SER A 17 -9.43 0.88 8.10
CA SER A 17 -8.99 -0.46 8.57
C SER A 17 -9.06 -1.53 7.49
N TRP A 18 -9.94 -1.36 6.48
CA TRP A 18 -10.02 -2.25 5.32
C TRP A 18 -8.83 -2.14 4.36
N THR A 19 -7.93 -1.16 4.52
CA THR A 19 -6.73 -1.02 3.68
C THR A 19 -5.48 -1.65 4.31
N LEU A 20 -5.55 -2.11 5.56
CA LEU A 20 -4.40 -2.62 6.30
C LEU A 20 -3.75 -3.85 5.65
N HIS A 21 -4.51 -4.62 4.89
CA HIS A 21 -3.96 -5.74 4.13
C HIS A 21 -2.89 -5.30 3.10
N GLY A 22 -2.88 -4.03 2.67
CA GLY A 22 -1.79 -3.46 1.89
C GLY A 22 -0.45 -3.45 2.63
N ALA A 23 -0.46 -3.37 3.97
CA ALA A 23 0.73 -3.53 4.80
C ALA A 23 1.00 -5.00 5.17
N VAL A 24 -0.05 -5.80 5.32
CA VAL A 24 0.07 -7.22 5.70
C VAL A 24 0.79 -8.03 4.62
N VAL A 25 0.44 -7.86 3.35
CA VAL A 25 1.00 -8.65 2.24
C VAL A 25 2.54 -8.56 2.17
N PRO A 26 3.18 -7.38 2.10
CA PRO A 26 4.63 -7.33 2.04
C PRO A 26 5.31 -7.90 3.31
N VAL A 27 4.67 -7.78 4.48
CA VAL A 27 5.19 -8.40 5.71
C VAL A 27 5.09 -9.93 5.62
N LEU A 28 4.02 -10.49 5.07
CA LEU A 28 3.92 -11.94 4.83
C LEU A 28 5.00 -12.42 3.86
N ILE A 29 5.26 -11.70 2.77
CA ILE A 29 6.30 -12.06 1.79
C ILE A 29 7.68 -12.06 2.45
N GLY A 30 8.08 -10.99 3.13
CA GLY A 30 9.37 -10.92 3.81
C GLY A 30 9.51 -11.95 4.93
N GLY A 31 8.42 -12.21 5.67
CA GLY A 31 8.36 -13.25 6.70
C GLY A 31 8.51 -14.67 6.15
N ALA A 32 7.94 -14.94 4.97
CA ALA A 32 8.06 -16.25 4.32
C ALA A 32 9.50 -16.55 3.90
N VAL A 33 10.21 -15.56 3.37
CA VAL A 33 11.65 -15.72 3.03
C VAL A 33 12.46 -15.96 4.30
N ALA A 34 12.24 -15.17 5.35
CA ALA A 34 12.93 -15.37 6.63
C ALA A 34 12.64 -16.76 7.23
N TYR A 35 11.43 -17.30 7.03
CA TYR A 35 11.08 -18.66 7.46
C TYR A 35 11.86 -19.72 6.67
N ALA A 36 11.96 -19.56 5.36
CA ALA A 36 12.70 -20.48 4.51
C ALA A 36 14.20 -20.48 4.83
N ASP A 37 14.76 -19.33 5.19
CA ASP A 37 16.18 -19.20 5.57
C ASP A 37 16.47 -19.65 7.02
N GLY A 38 15.43 -20.04 7.79
CA GLY A 38 15.60 -20.44 9.20
C GLY A 38 15.77 -19.28 10.19
N GLU A 39 15.57 -18.04 9.72
CA GLU A 39 15.76 -16.81 10.50
C GLU A 39 14.43 -16.28 11.11
N PHE A 40 13.31 -17.00 10.93
CA PHE A 40 12.00 -16.54 11.36
C PHE A 40 11.86 -16.45 12.87
N CYS A 41 11.44 -15.28 13.35
CA CYS A 41 11.19 -15.01 14.76
C CYS A 41 9.78 -14.42 14.97
N TRP A 42 8.89 -15.16 15.64
CA TRP A 42 7.47 -14.81 15.80
C TRP A 42 7.23 -13.44 16.42
N TRP A 43 7.93 -13.09 17.49
CA TRP A 43 7.69 -11.81 18.14
C TRP A 43 8.21 -10.63 17.32
N ILE A 44 9.32 -10.79 16.59
CA ILE A 44 9.84 -9.78 15.64
C ILE A 44 8.84 -9.61 14.49
N PHE A 45 8.37 -10.72 13.92
CA PHE A 45 7.35 -10.70 12.87
C PHE A 45 6.11 -9.93 13.31
N LEU A 46 5.60 -10.18 14.53
CA LEU A 46 4.43 -9.49 15.06
C LEU A 46 4.69 -7.99 15.31
N LEU A 47 5.88 -7.62 15.77
CA LEU A 47 6.27 -6.22 15.92
C LEU A 47 6.35 -5.49 14.56
N VAL A 48 6.95 -6.12 13.55
CA VAL A 48 7.03 -5.56 12.20
C VAL A 48 5.63 -5.45 11.58
N LEU A 49 4.79 -6.45 11.76
CA LEU A 49 3.39 -6.42 11.30
C LEU A 49 2.61 -5.28 11.95
N ALA A 50 2.73 -5.13 13.28
CA ALA A 50 2.10 -4.04 14.01
C ALA A 50 2.64 -2.67 13.54
N GLY A 51 3.95 -2.53 13.38
CA GLY A 51 4.59 -1.32 12.86
C GLY A 51 4.12 -0.96 11.46
N GLY A 52 4.04 -1.94 10.55
CA GLY A 52 3.53 -1.76 9.19
C GLY A 52 2.06 -1.30 9.17
N CYS A 53 1.20 -1.95 9.97
CA CYS A 53 -0.19 -1.56 10.12
C CYS A 53 -0.35 -0.14 10.71
N LEU A 54 0.51 0.22 11.68
CA LEU A 54 0.51 1.56 12.27
C LEU A 54 0.99 2.62 11.28
N LEU A 55 2.01 2.34 10.45
CA LEU A 55 2.45 3.24 9.38
C LEU A 55 1.35 3.46 8.35
N GLN A 56 0.68 2.39 7.92
CA GLN A 56 -0.47 2.49 7.02
C GLN A 56 -1.62 3.30 7.64
N SER A 57 -1.92 3.06 8.91
CA SER A 57 -2.94 3.83 9.64
C SER A 57 -2.54 5.30 9.77
N ALA A 58 -1.29 5.60 10.12
CA ALA A 58 -0.77 6.96 10.21
C ALA A 58 -0.91 7.70 8.88
N SER A 59 -0.51 7.05 7.78
CA SER A 59 -0.66 7.60 6.42
C SER A 59 -2.12 7.91 6.10
N ASN A 60 -3.06 7.01 6.40
CA ASN A 60 -4.49 7.22 6.18
C ASN A 60 -5.06 8.38 7.01
N ILE A 61 -4.72 8.43 8.30
CA ILE A 61 -5.18 9.45 9.26
C ILE A 61 -4.64 10.82 8.85
N LEU A 62 -3.32 10.90 8.58
CA LEU A 62 -2.68 12.16 8.18
C LEU A 62 -3.10 12.59 6.77
N ASN A 63 -3.45 11.65 5.88
CA ASN A 63 -4.04 11.97 4.59
C ASN A 63 -5.42 12.64 4.76
N THR A 64 -6.28 12.09 5.61
CA THR A 64 -7.58 12.72 5.92
C THR A 64 -7.40 14.13 6.49
N TYR A 65 -6.43 14.33 7.40
CA TYR A 65 -6.11 15.65 7.92
C TYR A 65 -5.54 16.59 6.84
N GLY A 66 -4.60 16.12 6.04
CA GLY A 66 -3.92 16.90 5.01
C GLY A 66 -4.87 17.35 3.89
N ASP A 67 -5.71 16.44 3.39
CA ASP A 67 -6.69 16.75 2.35
C ASP A 67 -7.74 17.77 2.86
N PHE A 68 -8.19 17.65 4.12
CA PHE A 68 -9.04 18.65 4.77
C PHE A 68 -8.33 20.01 4.92
N ALA A 69 -7.11 20.02 5.44
CA ALA A 69 -6.35 21.24 5.69
C ALA A 69 -6.00 22.01 4.39
N LYS A 70 -5.85 21.29 3.28
CA LYS A 70 -5.64 21.86 1.93
C LYS A 70 -6.93 22.27 1.23
N GLY A 71 -8.10 21.89 1.77
CA GLY A 71 -9.40 22.18 1.15
C GLY A 71 -9.70 21.28 -0.06
N THR A 72 -9.01 20.16 -0.20
CA THR A 72 -9.32 19.13 -1.21
C THR A 72 -10.61 18.41 -0.85
N ASP A 73 -10.77 18.07 0.45
CA ASP A 73 -12.02 17.52 0.97
C ASP A 73 -12.96 18.65 1.40
N THR A 74 -14.13 18.73 0.78
CA THR A 74 -15.18 19.70 1.06
C THR A 74 -16.53 19.02 1.25
N VAL A 75 -17.53 19.75 1.77
CA VAL A 75 -18.90 19.23 1.90
C VAL A 75 -19.57 18.92 0.56
N ASP A 76 -19.09 19.52 -0.51
CA ASP A 76 -19.64 19.35 -1.87
C ASP A 76 -19.01 18.17 -2.61
N ASN A 77 -17.88 17.64 -2.10
CA ASN A 77 -17.21 16.50 -2.70
C ASN A 77 -17.63 15.19 -2.03
N GLU A 78 -17.75 14.12 -2.80
CA GLU A 78 -17.90 12.77 -2.23
C GLU A 78 -16.60 12.32 -1.53
N THR A 79 -16.32 12.86 -0.34
CA THR A 79 -15.16 12.41 0.44
C THR A 79 -15.42 11.06 1.11
N ARG A 80 -14.40 10.21 1.15
CA ARG A 80 -14.47 8.92 1.86
C ARG A 80 -14.26 9.03 3.36
N SER A 81 -13.75 10.16 3.80
CA SER A 81 -13.51 10.47 5.21
C SER A 81 -14.22 11.76 5.57
N PRO A 82 -15.57 11.74 5.68
CA PRO A 82 -16.38 12.95 5.90
C PRO A 82 -16.23 13.53 7.31
N GLU A 83 -15.45 12.89 8.19
CA GLU A 83 -15.36 13.18 9.61
C GLU A 83 -14.97 14.63 9.92
N LEU A 84 -14.04 15.18 9.13
CA LEU A 84 -13.55 16.56 9.34
C LEU A 84 -14.47 17.58 8.69
N VAL A 85 -14.96 17.33 7.49
CA VAL A 85 -15.86 18.24 6.78
C VAL A 85 -17.24 18.34 7.41
N THR A 86 -17.71 17.27 8.07
CA THR A 86 -18.96 17.24 8.83
C THR A 86 -18.82 17.71 10.28
N GLY A 87 -17.58 17.91 10.75
CA GLY A 87 -17.31 18.25 12.15
C GLY A 87 -17.50 17.10 13.15
N ALA A 88 -17.69 15.84 12.66
CA ALA A 88 -17.83 14.66 13.52
C ALA A 88 -16.58 14.38 14.37
N LEU A 89 -15.40 14.72 13.83
CA LEU A 89 -14.12 14.68 14.54
C LEU A 89 -13.39 16.02 14.39
N SER A 90 -12.64 16.41 15.43
CA SER A 90 -11.84 17.62 15.34
C SER A 90 -10.51 17.37 14.61
N PRO A 91 -10.04 18.30 13.75
CA PRO A 91 -8.77 18.16 13.03
C PRO A 91 -7.58 17.89 13.96
N LYS A 92 -7.54 18.55 15.13
CA LYS A 92 -6.49 18.34 16.14
C LYS A 92 -6.45 16.89 16.64
N LYS A 93 -7.62 16.27 16.92
CA LYS A 93 -7.67 14.87 17.38
C LYS A 93 -7.20 13.92 16.28
N VAL A 94 -7.59 14.15 15.03
CA VAL A 94 -7.18 13.33 13.89
C VAL A 94 -5.66 13.46 13.68
N PHE A 95 -5.12 14.67 13.67
CA PHE A 95 -3.67 14.88 13.56
C PHE A 95 -2.89 14.18 14.67
N LEU A 96 -3.33 14.35 15.95
CA LEU A 96 -2.66 13.71 17.09
C LEU A 96 -2.73 12.18 17.03
N ALA A 97 -3.83 11.59 16.53
CA ALA A 97 -3.94 10.15 16.35
C ALA A 97 -2.92 9.63 15.31
N GLY A 98 -2.74 10.36 14.20
CA GLY A 98 -1.70 10.03 13.20
C GLY A 98 -0.29 10.10 13.79
N MET A 99 0.00 11.18 14.55
CA MET A 99 1.29 11.33 15.24
C MET A 99 1.52 10.25 16.30
N ALA A 100 0.46 9.83 17.01
CA ALA A 100 0.55 8.72 17.97
C ALA A 100 0.91 7.39 17.28
N CYS A 101 0.32 7.09 16.12
CA CYS A 101 0.69 5.92 15.33
C CYS A 101 2.18 5.95 14.92
N LEU A 102 2.69 7.11 14.45
CA LEU A 102 4.11 7.27 14.14
C LEU A 102 5.00 7.11 15.37
N GLY A 103 4.59 7.68 16.52
CA GLY A 103 5.33 7.56 17.78
C GLY A 103 5.41 6.12 18.29
N ILE A 104 4.31 5.36 18.22
CA ILE A 104 4.29 3.94 18.59
C ILE A 104 5.18 3.13 17.62
N THR A 105 5.13 3.43 16.31
CA THR A 105 6.03 2.80 15.33
C THR A 105 7.50 3.09 15.63
N ALA A 106 7.83 4.32 16.02
CA ALA A 106 9.19 4.67 16.44
C ALA A 106 9.63 3.88 17.69
N ALA A 107 8.73 3.71 18.67
CA ALA A 107 9.01 2.88 19.87
C ALA A 107 9.26 1.41 19.48
N ILE A 108 8.45 0.85 18.58
CA ILE A 108 8.70 -0.50 18.00
C ILE A 108 10.09 -0.54 17.33
N GLY A 109 10.40 0.48 16.53
CA GLY A 109 11.72 0.60 15.87
C GLY A 109 12.89 0.59 16.85
N LEU A 110 12.77 1.27 18.00
CA LEU A 110 13.80 1.24 19.05
C LEU A 110 14.00 -0.16 19.64
N VAL A 111 12.90 -0.91 19.84
CA VAL A 111 12.99 -2.31 20.29
C VAL A 111 13.71 -3.18 19.25
N LEU A 112 13.39 -2.98 17.96
CA LEU A 112 14.05 -3.71 16.87
C LEU A 112 15.54 -3.33 16.75
N ILE A 113 15.91 -2.05 16.92
CA ILE A 113 17.33 -1.60 16.96
C ILE A 113 18.08 -2.29 18.08
N TRP A 114 17.48 -2.39 19.27
CA TRP A 114 18.07 -3.09 20.41
C TRP A 114 18.36 -4.56 20.11
N HIS A 115 17.51 -5.21 19.33
CA HIS A 115 17.62 -6.64 19.02
C HIS A 115 18.51 -6.94 17.82
N ILE A 116 18.31 -6.22 16.69
CA ILE A 116 18.97 -6.52 15.40
C ILE A 116 20.10 -5.55 15.05
N GLY A 117 20.22 -4.44 15.79
CA GLY A 117 21.23 -3.40 15.56
C GLY A 117 20.75 -2.23 14.72
N TRP A 118 21.67 -1.29 14.48
CA TRP A 118 21.37 0.02 13.87
C TRP A 118 20.91 -0.03 12.40
N GLY A 119 21.15 -1.12 11.68
CA GLY A 119 20.76 -1.22 10.27
C GLY A 119 19.27 -1.06 10.03
N ILE A 120 18.40 -1.53 10.96
CA ILE A 120 16.95 -1.41 10.86
C ILE A 120 16.46 0.05 10.96
N LEU A 121 17.29 0.96 11.54
CA LEU A 121 16.96 2.37 11.68
C LEU A 121 16.61 3.02 10.34
N TRP A 122 17.32 2.67 9.27
CA TRP A 122 17.09 3.26 7.94
C TRP A 122 15.72 2.89 7.37
N PHE A 123 15.28 1.64 7.59
CA PHE A 123 13.92 1.21 7.23
C PHE A 123 12.87 1.97 8.05
N GLY A 124 13.13 2.14 9.37
CA GLY A 124 12.25 2.89 10.26
C GLY A 124 12.12 4.36 9.88
N ILE A 125 13.25 5.04 9.61
CA ILE A 125 13.26 6.44 9.16
C ILE A 125 12.50 6.59 7.84
N ALA A 126 12.79 5.73 6.85
CA ALA A 126 12.11 5.77 5.56
C ALA A 126 10.60 5.54 5.69
N GLY A 127 10.18 4.55 6.50
CA GLY A 127 8.77 4.26 6.75
C GLY A 127 8.04 5.41 7.45
N ILE A 128 8.60 5.96 8.54
CA ILE A 128 8.01 7.06 9.31
C ILE A 128 7.96 8.34 8.47
N ALA A 129 9.04 8.68 7.77
CA ALA A 129 9.07 9.84 6.87
C ALA A 129 8.09 9.66 5.71
N GLY A 130 8.03 8.46 5.12
CA GLY A 130 7.08 8.15 4.06
C GLY A 130 5.63 8.32 4.48
N ALA A 131 5.23 7.76 5.62
CA ALA A 131 3.87 7.89 6.12
C ALA A 131 3.54 9.31 6.61
N GLY A 132 4.49 9.96 7.30
CA GLY A 132 4.29 11.26 7.93
C GLY A 132 4.30 12.43 6.95
N LEU A 133 5.09 12.34 5.88
CA LEU A 133 5.27 13.42 4.91
C LEU A 133 4.43 13.26 3.64
N TYR A 134 3.54 12.27 3.60
CA TYR A 134 2.71 11.97 2.43
C TYR A 134 1.82 13.17 2.04
N THR A 135 1.07 13.72 3.01
CA THR A 135 0.13 14.83 2.82
C THR A 135 0.36 16.00 3.77
N VAL A 136 1.29 15.86 4.73
CA VAL A 136 1.62 16.87 5.73
C VAL A 136 3.10 17.28 5.56
N GLY A 137 3.45 18.49 5.90
CA GLY A 137 4.81 19.00 5.73
C GLY A 137 5.20 19.10 4.26
N VAL A 138 6.16 18.29 3.81
CA VAL A 138 6.59 18.24 2.39
C VAL A 138 5.44 17.83 1.49
N ALA A 139 4.51 17.02 1.99
CA ALA A 139 3.29 16.62 1.31
C ALA A 139 3.55 16.13 -0.13
N TYR A 140 4.46 15.17 -0.26
CA TYR A 140 4.98 14.71 -1.54
C TYR A 140 3.90 14.11 -2.48
N LYS A 141 2.73 13.72 -1.95
CA LYS A 141 1.54 13.35 -2.74
C LYS A 141 1.20 14.44 -3.75
N TYR A 142 1.24 15.70 -3.31
CA TYR A 142 0.83 16.85 -4.13
C TYR A 142 1.91 17.33 -5.12
N HIS A 143 3.05 16.66 -5.14
CA HIS A 143 4.17 16.92 -6.05
C HIS A 143 4.39 15.77 -7.06
N GLY A 144 3.38 14.90 -7.24
CA GLY A 144 3.45 13.79 -8.18
C GLY A 144 4.33 12.61 -7.74
N MET A 145 4.84 12.63 -6.51
CA MET A 145 5.75 11.59 -5.99
C MET A 145 5.02 10.44 -5.31
N GLY A 146 3.70 10.50 -5.18
CA GLY A 146 2.91 9.52 -4.41
C GLY A 146 3.14 8.08 -4.87
N GLN A 147 2.96 7.79 -6.16
CA GLN A 147 3.12 6.43 -6.70
C GLN A 147 4.56 5.93 -6.60
N ILE A 148 5.55 6.78 -6.89
CA ILE A 148 6.98 6.43 -6.81
C ILE A 148 7.35 6.07 -5.36
N CYS A 149 6.94 6.90 -4.41
CA CYS A 149 7.18 6.63 -3.00
C CYS A 149 6.42 5.39 -2.51
N CYS A 150 5.19 5.15 -2.97
CA CYS A 150 4.44 3.94 -2.66
C CYS A 150 5.17 2.69 -3.16
N PHE A 151 5.64 2.70 -4.41
CA PHE A 151 6.43 1.61 -4.99
C PHE A 151 7.68 1.30 -4.15
N ILE A 152 8.43 2.34 -3.76
CA ILE A 152 9.66 2.16 -2.98
C ILE A 152 9.34 1.74 -1.54
N LEU A 153 8.48 2.48 -0.84
CA LEU A 153 8.30 2.32 0.61
C LEU A 153 7.43 1.12 0.95
N MET A 154 6.24 1.01 0.34
CA MET A 154 5.33 -0.11 0.59
C MET A 154 5.67 -1.33 -0.28
N GLY A 155 6.13 -1.08 -1.49
CA GLY A 155 6.51 -2.11 -2.43
C GLY A 155 7.83 -2.77 -2.10
N LEU A 156 8.94 -2.04 -2.11
CA LEU A 156 10.28 -2.62 -1.99
C LEU A 156 10.78 -2.68 -0.54
N LEU A 157 10.70 -1.57 0.21
CA LEU A 157 11.30 -1.50 1.54
C LEU A 157 10.55 -2.29 2.61
N MET A 158 9.23 -2.44 2.48
CA MET A 158 8.45 -3.09 3.52
C MET A 158 8.73 -4.58 3.63
N HIS A 159 8.78 -5.32 2.52
CA HIS A 159 9.10 -6.75 2.57
C HIS A 159 10.59 -7.01 2.83
N THR A 160 11.50 -6.22 2.23
CA THR A 160 12.93 -6.34 2.51
C THR A 160 13.28 -5.95 3.93
N GLY A 161 12.63 -4.90 4.48
CA GLY A 161 12.76 -4.50 5.87
C GLY A 161 12.20 -5.53 6.85
N THR A 162 11.13 -6.25 6.47
CA THR A 162 10.59 -7.36 7.26
C THR A 162 11.59 -8.51 7.34
N TYR A 163 12.17 -8.89 6.21
CA TYR A 163 13.24 -9.91 6.18
C TYR A 163 14.45 -9.45 6.98
N TYR A 164 14.93 -8.20 6.76
CA TYR A 164 16.06 -7.63 7.49
C TYR A 164 15.84 -7.63 9.01
N ALA A 165 14.65 -7.34 9.47
CA ALA A 165 14.33 -7.31 10.90
C ALA A 165 14.53 -8.68 11.59
N MET A 166 14.48 -9.76 10.85
CA MET A 166 14.67 -11.12 11.36
C MET A 166 16.08 -11.66 11.07
N ALA A 167 16.60 -11.43 9.85
CA ALA A 167 17.86 -12.00 9.38
C ALA A 167 19.08 -11.08 9.57
N GLY A 168 18.90 -9.78 9.85
CA GLY A 168 19.99 -8.81 9.97
C GLY A 168 20.71 -8.46 8.67
N THR A 169 20.26 -8.97 7.55
CA THR A 169 20.82 -8.77 6.21
C THR A 169 19.73 -8.63 5.16
N VAL A 170 20.09 -8.36 3.92
CA VAL A 170 19.17 -8.34 2.76
C VAL A 170 19.68 -9.33 1.73
N THR A 171 18.79 -10.17 1.20
CA THR A 171 19.09 -11.08 0.10
C THR A 171 18.40 -10.64 -1.18
N TRP A 172 18.98 -11.04 -2.33
CA TRP A 172 18.34 -10.81 -3.63
C TRP A 172 17.00 -11.53 -3.75
N GLU A 173 16.87 -12.69 -3.11
CA GLU A 173 15.63 -13.45 -3.08
C GLU A 173 14.52 -12.69 -2.35
N ALA A 174 14.80 -12.16 -1.14
CA ALA A 174 13.85 -11.34 -0.40
C ALA A 174 13.44 -10.09 -1.20
N PHE A 175 14.37 -9.45 -1.92
CA PHE A 175 14.08 -8.30 -2.76
C PHE A 175 13.23 -8.68 -3.97
N LEU A 176 13.62 -9.72 -4.72
CA LEU A 176 12.97 -10.12 -5.98
C LEU A 176 11.57 -10.68 -5.75
N LEU A 177 11.36 -11.47 -4.68
CA LEU A 177 10.05 -12.04 -4.39
C LEU A 177 8.99 -10.95 -4.11
N GLY A 178 9.37 -9.83 -3.51
CA GLY A 178 8.46 -8.73 -3.25
C GLY A 178 8.22 -7.80 -4.44
N LEU A 179 9.08 -7.84 -5.46
CA LEU A 179 9.01 -6.91 -6.60
C LEU A 179 7.68 -6.98 -7.39
N PRO A 180 7.08 -8.15 -7.67
CA PRO A 180 5.75 -8.21 -8.28
C PRO A 180 4.68 -7.50 -7.42
N ASN A 181 4.73 -7.68 -6.10
CA ASN A 181 3.79 -7.03 -5.18
C ASN A 181 3.97 -5.51 -5.15
N ALA A 182 5.18 -5.00 -5.37
CA ALA A 182 5.44 -3.56 -5.43
C ALA A 182 4.61 -2.87 -6.54
N PHE A 183 4.45 -3.49 -7.69
CA PHE A 183 3.58 -2.99 -8.75
C PHE A 183 2.10 -3.05 -8.36
N LEU A 184 1.65 -4.11 -7.69
CA LEU A 184 0.25 -4.26 -7.29
C LEU A 184 -0.15 -3.26 -6.20
N ILE A 185 0.69 -3.03 -5.20
CA ILE A 185 0.38 -2.02 -4.18
C ILE A 185 0.41 -0.61 -4.75
N THR A 186 1.28 -0.34 -5.74
CA THR A 186 1.30 0.93 -6.46
C THR A 186 0.03 1.11 -7.29
N SER A 187 -0.47 0.05 -7.93
CA SER A 187 -1.73 0.11 -8.69
C SER A 187 -2.94 0.48 -7.82
N VAL A 188 -2.92 0.16 -6.52
CA VAL A 188 -3.95 0.64 -5.58
C VAL A 188 -3.94 2.16 -5.49
N LEU A 189 -2.76 2.77 -5.38
CA LEU A 189 -2.64 4.23 -5.33
C LEU A 189 -2.97 4.88 -6.68
N SER A 190 -2.52 4.28 -7.79
CA SER A 190 -2.90 4.69 -9.14
C SER A 190 -4.42 4.67 -9.32
N GLY A 191 -5.09 3.61 -8.85
CA GLY A 191 -6.56 3.52 -8.84
C GLY A 191 -7.22 4.60 -7.99
N ASN A 192 -6.61 4.99 -6.87
CA ASN A 192 -7.08 6.07 -6.02
C ASN A 192 -6.99 7.43 -6.74
N GLU A 193 -5.83 7.73 -7.35
CA GLU A 193 -5.63 8.95 -8.12
C GLU A 193 -6.54 9.00 -9.37
N MET A 194 -6.82 7.85 -10.01
CA MET A 194 -7.72 7.78 -11.15
C MET A 194 -9.18 8.00 -10.76
N ARG A 195 -9.60 7.47 -9.59
CA ARG A 195 -10.95 7.72 -9.06
C ARG A 195 -11.18 9.20 -8.80
N ASP A 196 -10.18 9.86 -8.23
CA ASP A 196 -10.27 11.25 -7.79
C ASP A 196 -9.73 12.25 -8.84
N TYR A 197 -9.41 11.79 -10.05
CA TYR A 197 -8.67 12.51 -11.10
C TYR A 197 -9.24 13.92 -11.41
N TRP A 198 -10.53 14.04 -11.59
CA TRP A 198 -11.16 15.31 -11.94
C TRP A 198 -11.27 16.25 -10.75
N GLU A 199 -11.46 15.71 -9.56
CA GLU A 199 -11.57 16.47 -8.30
C GLU A 199 -10.20 17.02 -7.90
N ASP A 200 -9.17 16.19 -7.94
CA ASP A 200 -7.78 16.58 -7.67
C ASP A 200 -7.32 17.70 -8.61
N ARG A 201 -7.66 17.62 -9.90
CA ARG A 201 -7.32 18.66 -10.86
C ARG A 201 -8.06 19.98 -10.58
N LYS A 202 -9.31 19.94 -10.17
CA LYS A 202 -10.08 21.16 -9.79
C LYS A 202 -9.50 21.78 -8.53
N ALA A 203 -9.04 20.97 -7.59
CA ALA A 203 -8.41 21.43 -6.36
C ALA A 203 -6.94 21.88 -6.54
N GLY A 204 -6.37 21.74 -7.75
CA GLY A 204 -4.97 22.07 -8.03
C GLY A 204 -3.97 21.11 -7.39
N VAL A 205 -4.40 19.88 -7.11
CA VAL A 205 -3.55 18.82 -6.54
C VAL A 205 -2.71 18.18 -7.64
N GLY A 206 -1.38 18.25 -7.51
CA GLY A 206 -0.42 17.74 -8.49
C GLY A 206 -0.07 16.27 -8.26
N THR A 207 -1.05 15.34 -8.28
CA THR A 207 -0.76 13.90 -8.27
C THR A 207 -0.04 13.47 -9.57
N LEU A 208 0.61 12.30 -9.58
CA LEU A 208 1.25 11.79 -10.80
C LEU A 208 0.22 11.64 -11.93
N SER A 209 -0.94 11.06 -11.64
CA SER A 209 -2.05 10.97 -12.59
C SER A 209 -2.54 12.34 -13.04
N GLY A 210 -2.55 13.34 -12.15
CA GLY A 210 -2.92 14.72 -12.47
C GLY A 210 -1.99 15.40 -13.48
N HIS A 211 -0.71 15.01 -13.55
CA HIS A 211 0.26 15.49 -14.55
C HIS A 211 0.14 14.80 -15.91
N MET A 212 -0.63 13.74 -16.01
CA MET A 212 -0.84 12.96 -17.22
C MET A 212 -2.26 13.19 -17.77
N THR A 213 -2.52 12.75 -19.00
CA THR A 213 -3.90 12.65 -19.48
C THR A 213 -4.61 11.48 -18.79
N TYR A 214 -5.93 11.55 -18.65
CA TYR A 214 -6.72 10.46 -18.08
C TYR A 214 -6.42 9.11 -18.73
N ALA A 215 -6.30 9.09 -20.08
CA ALA A 215 -6.00 7.88 -20.83
C ALA A 215 -4.63 7.29 -20.50
N HIS A 216 -3.59 8.12 -20.39
CA HIS A 216 -2.25 7.66 -20.03
C HIS A 216 -2.17 7.17 -18.59
N SER A 217 -2.83 7.85 -17.65
CA SER A 217 -2.90 7.41 -16.25
C SER A 217 -3.64 6.08 -16.12
N MET A 218 -4.74 5.88 -16.87
CA MET A 218 -5.45 4.60 -16.91
C MET A 218 -4.61 3.49 -17.55
N MET A 219 -3.79 3.82 -18.55
CA MET A 219 -2.83 2.86 -19.13
C MET A 219 -1.77 2.47 -18.11
N LEU A 220 -1.24 3.43 -17.33
CA LEU A 220 -0.28 3.14 -16.25
C LEU A 220 -0.88 2.21 -15.19
N TYR A 221 -2.09 2.52 -14.70
CA TYR A 221 -2.83 1.66 -13.75
C TYR A 221 -2.96 0.20 -14.24
N ARG A 222 -3.29 0.01 -15.53
CA ARG A 222 -3.39 -1.33 -16.14
C ARG A 222 -2.01 -1.99 -16.28
N ALA A 223 -1.01 -1.22 -16.69
CA ALA A 223 0.35 -1.70 -16.87
C ALA A 223 0.97 -2.20 -15.56
N GLU A 224 0.73 -1.52 -14.46
CA GLU A 224 1.18 -1.94 -13.13
C GLU A 224 0.59 -3.31 -12.76
N GLY A 225 -0.71 -3.52 -12.96
CA GLY A 225 -1.33 -4.82 -12.73
C GLY A 225 -0.73 -5.95 -13.59
N CYS A 226 -0.44 -5.67 -14.86
CA CYS A 226 0.18 -6.65 -15.78
C CYS A 226 1.66 -6.90 -15.46
N ALA A 227 2.40 -5.85 -15.08
CA ALA A 227 3.84 -5.92 -14.79
C ALA A 227 4.16 -6.91 -13.67
N ALA A 228 3.29 -7.02 -12.66
CA ALA A 228 3.45 -7.98 -11.58
C ALA A 228 3.61 -9.42 -12.08
N TYR A 229 2.80 -9.82 -13.07
CA TYR A 229 2.85 -11.17 -13.62
C TYR A 229 4.02 -11.39 -14.56
N VAL A 230 4.38 -10.36 -15.35
CA VAL A 230 5.56 -10.42 -16.24
C VAL A 230 6.82 -10.58 -15.40
N ILE A 231 6.95 -9.82 -14.32
CA ILE A 231 8.10 -9.91 -13.42
C ILE A 231 8.10 -11.23 -12.67
N LEU A 232 6.94 -11.69 -12.17
CA LEU A 232 6.86 -13.00 -11.53
C LEU A 232 7.31 -14.12 -12.47
N ALA A 233 6.82 -14.11 -13.72
CA ALA A 233 7.26 -15.07 -14.72
C ALA A 233 8.78 -15.01 -14.95
N ALA A 234 9.34 -13.81 -15.07
CA ALA A 234 10.76 -13.61 -15.29
C ALA A 234 11.62 -14.16 -14.13
N ILE A 235 11.27 -13.88 -12.87
CA ILE A 235 12.03 -14.37 -11.71
C ILE A 235 11.90 -15.89 -11.50
N ILE A 236 10.74 -16.48 -11.85
CA ILE A 236 10.58 -17.95 -11.86
C ILE A 236 11.45 -18.58 -12.95
N ILE A 237 11.40 -18.06 -14.18
CA ILE A 237 12.19 -18.58 -15.32
C ILE A 237 13.70 -18.43 -15.04
N ALA A 238 14.09 -17.34 -14.38
CA ALA A 238 15.48 -17.13 -13.97
C ALA A 238 15.94 -18.05 -12.82
N GLY A 239 15.02 -18.84 -12.24
CA GLY A 239 15.33 -19.70 -11.08
C GLY A 239 15.62 -18.92 -9.80
N ALA A 240 15.24 -17.63 -9.74
CA ALA A 240 15.48 -16.78 -8.57
C ALA A 240 14.48 -17.06 -7.43
N VAL A 241 13.37 -17.72 -7.70
CA VAL A 241 12.35 -18.15 -6.75
C VAL A 241 11.81 -19.52 -7.16
N PRO A 242 11.24 -20.31 -6.22
CA PRO A 242 10.64 -21.60 -6.54
C PRO A 242 9.55 -21.51 -7.61
N TRP A 243 9.49 -22.50 -8.50
CA TRP A 243 8.46 -22.55 -9.55
C TRP A 243 7.02 -22.58 -9.01
N THR A 244 6.84 -23.04 -7.77
CA THR A 244 5.55 -23.07 -7.05
C THR A 244 4.97 -21.67 -6.80
N CYS A 245 5.79 -20.60 -6.87
CA CYS A 245 5.32 -19.22 -6.88
C CYS A 245 4.35 -18.93 -8.05
N ALA A 246 4.35 -19.79 -9.09
CA ALA A 246 3.37 -19.77 -10.17
C ALA A 246 1.91 -19.90 -9.65
N LEU A 247 1.69 -20.36 -8.42
CA LEU A 247 0.36 -20.35 -7.79
C LEU A 247 -0.28 -18.96 -7.81
N ALA A 248 0.52 -17.88 -7.73
CA ALA A 248 0.02 -16.51 -7.81
C ALA A 248 -0.62 -16.15 -9.17
N PHE A 249 -0.36 -16.91 -10.24
CA PHE A 249 -1.07 -16.72 -11.52
C PHE A 249 -2.57 -17.04 -11.43
N ALA A 250 -3.04 -17.73 -10.39
CA ALA A 250 -4.47 -17.90 -10.16
C ALA A 250 -5.19 -16.54 -9.93
N ALA A 251 -4.46 -15.51 -9.45
CA ALA A 251 -4.99 -14.15 -9.30
C ALA A 251 -5.16 -13.40 -10.64
N LEU A 252 -4.82 -13.98 -11.81
CA LEU A 252 -5.14 -13.45 -13.14
C LEU A 252 -6.66 -13.24 -13.33
N TRP A 253 -7.46 -13.98 -12.59
CA TRP A 253 -8.91 -13.76 -12.54
C TRP A 253 -9.27 -12.37 -12.01
N ASP A 254 -8.57 -11.92 -10.95
CA ASP A 254 -8.78 -10.58 -10.41
C ASP A 254 -8.20 -9.51 -11.33
N LEU A 255 -7.03 -9.74 -11.94
CA LEU A 255 -6.49 -8.85 -12.97
C LEU A 255 -7.49 -8.66 -14.11
N LYS A 256 -8.11 -9.74 -14.61
CA LYS A 256 -9.14 -9.64 -15.65
C LYS A 256 -10.27 -8.72 -15.23
N LYS A 257 -10.80 -8.87 -13.99
CA LYS A 257 -11.85 -8.00 -13.45
C LYS A 257 -11.40 -6.54 -13.37
N VAL A 258 -10.18 -6.28 -12.88
CA VAL A 258 -9.59 -4.94 -12.82
C VAL A 258 -9.52 -4.32 -14.23
N LEU A 259 -9.01 -5.06 -15.21
CA LEU A 259 -8.90 -4.59 -16.59
C LEU A 259 -10.28 -4.33 -17.23
N ASP A 260 -11.24 -5.22 -17.03
CA ASP A 260 -12.60 -5.05 -17.59
C ASP A 260 -13.32 -3.85 -16.93
N ASN A 261 -13.24 -3.72 -15.61
CA ASN A 261 -13.80 -2.56 -14.89
C ASN A 261 -13.15 -1.23 -15.33
N SER A 262 -11.83 -1.24 -15.55
CA SER A 262 -11.08 -0.05 -15.95
C SER A 262 -11.48 0.49 -17.33
N LYS A 263 -12.09 -0.33 -18.20
CA LYS A 263 -12.61 0.10 -19.50
C LYS A 263 -13.90 0.92 -19.35
N LEU A 264 -14.70 0.63 -18.32
CA LEU A 264 -15.98 1.29 -18.03
C LEU A 264 -15.80 2.53 -17.12
N ALA A 265 -14.77 2.54 -16.29
CA ALA A 265 -14.51 3.62 -15.33
C ALA A 265 -14.48 5.05 -15.93
N PRO A 266 -14.02 5.30 -17.19
CA PRO A 266 -14.03 6.63 -17.77
C PRO A 266 -15.45 7.21 -18.01
N THR A 267 -16.45 6.35 -18.15
CA THR A 267 -17.82 6.74 -18.53
C THR A 267 -18.85 6.49 -17.44
N GLU A 268 -18.53 5.68 -16.44
CA GLU A 268 -19.46 5.23 -15.43
C GLU A 268 -18.91 5.45 -14.02
N ALA A 269 -19.67 6.11 -13.15
CA ALA A 269 -19.27 6.39 -11.76
C ALA A 269 -19.13 5.12 -10.91
N GLY A 270 -19.95 4.10 -11.14
CA GLY A 270 -19.87 2.81 -10.44
C GLY A 270 -18.52 2.13 -10.62
N PRO A 271 -18.10 1.82 -11.86
CA PRO A 271 -16.77 1.30 -12.18
C PRO A 271 -15.62 2.19 -11.69
N SER A 272 -15.72 3.51 -11.76
CA SER A 272 -14.70 4.43 -11.22
C SER A 272 -14.49 4.21 -9.71
N ARG A 273 -15.57 4.07 -8.94
CA ARG A 273 -15.50 3.79 -7.49
C ARG A 273 -14.91 2.43 -7.15
N LEU A 274 -14.95 1.47 -8.07
CA LEU A 274 -14.42 0.11 -7.87
C LEU A 274 -12.93 -0.01 -8.18
N LEU A 275 -12.27 0.97 -8.80
CA LEU A 275 -10.85 0.92 -9.14
C LEU A 275 -9.98 0.54 -7.93
N VAL A 276 -10.19 1.20 -6.80
CA VAL A 276 -9.41 0.97 -5.57
C VAL A 276 -9.76 -0.36 -4.89
N PRO A 277 -11.03 -0.68 -4.59
CA PRO A 277 -11.37 -1.95 -3.94
C PRO A 277 -10.92 -3.18 -4.74
N MET A 278 -11.04 -3.13 -6.08
CA MET A 278 -10.62 -4.23 -6.94
C MET A 278 -9.09 -4.38 -6.97
N ALA A 279 -8.34 -3.28 -7.03
CA ALA A 279 -6.89 -3.31 -6.94
C ALA A 279 -6.41 -3.86 -5.59
N PHE A 280 -7.06 -3.49 -4.48
CA PHE A 280 -6.76 -4.07 -3.16
C PHE A 280 -7.05 -5.57 -3.10
N SER A 281 -8.21 -6.02 -3.61
CA SER A 281 -8.56 -7.46 -3.65
C SER A 281 -7.54 -8.23 -4.48
N HIS A 282 -7.15 -7.69 -5.64
CA HIS A 282 -6.14 -8.27 -6.51
C HIS A 282 -4.78 -8.39 -5.80
N ASN A 283 -4.31 -7.30 -5.15
CA ASN A 283 -3.07 -7.31 -4.37
C ASN A 283 -3.09 -8.35 -3.25
N TRP A 284 -4.23 -8.47 -2.55
CA TRP A 284 -4.40 -9.45 -1.47
C TRP A 284 -4.32 -10.90 -1.96
N HIS A 285 -5.14 -11.25 -2.96
CA HIS A 285 -5.15 -12.63 -3.48
C HIS A 285 -3.80 -13.00 -4.07
N PHE A 286 -3.21 -12.12 -4.88
CA PHE A 286 -1.89 -12.33 -5.44
C PHE A 286 -0.84 -12.54 -4.36
N GLY A 287 -0.78 -11.65 -3.36
CA GLY A 287 0.22 -11.69 -2.30
C GLY A 287 0.11 -12.93 -1.42
N VAL A 288 -1.11 -13.33 -1.05
CA VAL A 288 -1.33 -14.57 -0.28
C VAL A 288 -0.93 -15.82 -1.09
N LEU A 289 -1.32 -15.88 -2.37
CA LEU A 289 -0.98 -17.00 -3.25
C LEU A 289 0.53 -17.06 -3.53
N LEU A 290 1.19 -15.90 -3.70
CA LEU A 290 2.64 -15.81 -3.87
C LEU A 290 3.37 -16.35 -2.63
N THR A 291 2.96 -15.87 -1.45
CA THR A 291 3.53 -16.32 -0.16
C THR A 291 3.32 -17.82 0.05
N ALA A 292 2.10 -18.32 -0.20
CA ALA A 292 1.80 -19.74 -0.11
C ALA A 292 2.62 -20.56 -1.11
N GLY A 293 2.70 -20.12 -2.37
CA GLY A 293 3.49 -20.78 -3.41
C GLY A 293 4.98 -20.86 -3.05
N TYR A 294 5.51 -19.78 -2.48
CA TYR A 294 6.90 -19.74 -2.01
C TYR A 294 7.17 -20.76 -0.89
N LEU A 295 6.31 -20.77 0.15
CA LEU A 295 6.43 -21.72 1.25
C LEU A 295 6.23 -23.18 0.81
N ILE A 296 5.30 -23.46 -0.12
CA ILE A 296 5.14 -24.80 -0.70
C ILE A 296 6.45 -25.22 -1.39
N GLY A 297 7.09 -24.32 -2.14
CA GLY A 297 8.38 -24.61 -2.77
C GLY A 297 9.46 -24.98 -1.76
N TYR A 298 9.54 -24.25 -0.68
CA TYR A 298 10.46 -24.55 0.42
C TYR A 298 10.27 -25.94 1.04
N PHE A 299 9.02 -26.40 1.20
CA PHE A 299 8.75 -27.72 1.76
C PHE A 299 8.89 -28.86 0.75
N LEU A 300 8.88 -28.59 -0.55
CA LEU A 300 8.97 -29.60 -1.61
C LEU A 300 10.39 -29.77 -2.16
N LEU A 301 11.25 -28.80 -1.98
CA LEU A 301 12.65 -28.78 -2.46
C LEU A 301 13.63 -28.98 -1.32
#